data_255a30c5780e62de11b525e98c77ec58
#
_entry.id   255a30c5780e62de11b525e98c77ec58
#
_cell.length_a   1.000
_cell.length_b   1.000
_cell.length_c   1.000
_cell.angle_alpha   90.00
_cell.angle_beta   90.00
_cell.angle_gamma   90.00
#
_symmetry.space_group_name_H-M   'P 1'
#
loop_
_entity.id
_entity.type
_entity.pdbx_description
1 polymer ?
#
loop_
_entity_poly.entity_id
_entity_poly.type
_entity_poly.pdbx_seq_one_letter_code
_entity_poly.pdbx_strand_id
1 'polypeptide(L)'
;MPKVSFAADVKPLFRDIDISHMKRFDVELDNYVYMSNPDNADQVLANLSAHNGEPPSMPPGGPYWTADQLALFTKWQEDGYQP
;
A
#
# COMPACT_ATOMS: atom_id res chain seq x y z
N MET A 1 -14.22 -12.29 -13.12
CA MET A 1 -13.58 -12.04 -11.81
C MET A 1 -13.71 -10.57 -11.48
N PRO A 2 -14.13 -10.23 -10.26
CA PRO A 2 -14.17 -8.82 -9.87
C PRO A 2 -12.76 -8.23 -9.80
N LYS A 3 -12.65 -6.96 -10.13
CA LYS A 3 -11.39 -6.25 -10.01
C LYS A 3 -11.04 -6.02 -8.55
N VAL A 4 -9.75 -5.90 -8.26
CA VAL A 4 -9.29 -5.56 -6.92
C VAL A 4 -9.76 -4.16 -6.56
N SER A 5 -10.39 -4.01 -5.41
CA SER A 5 -10.98 -2.75 -4.96
C SER A 5 -10.19 -2.20 -3.78
N PHE A 6 -10.09 -0.87 -3.71
CA PHE A 6 -9.38 -0.23 -2.59
C PHE A 6 -10.08 -0.53 -1.25
N ALA A 7 -11.37 -0.27 -1.17
CA ALA A 7 -12.10 -0.39 0.09
C ALA A 7 -12.17 -1.83 0.59
N ALA A 8 -12.33 -2.80 -0.33
CA ALA A 8 -12.54 -4.19 0.04
C ALA A 8 -11.24 -4.99 0.15
N ASP A 9 -10.23 -4.66 -0.66
CA ASP A 9 -9.05 -5.52 -0.80
C ASP A 9 -7.76 -4.85 -0.33
N VAL A 10 -7.54 -3.57 -0.67
CA VAL A 10 -6.28 -2.88 -0.39
C VAL A 10 -6.26 -2.25 1.00
N LYS A 11 -7.28 -1.47 1.32
CA LYS A 11 -7.35 -0.78 2.61
C LYS A 11 -7.19 -1.72 3.80
N PRO A 12 -7.84 -2.92 3.83
CA PRO A 12 -7.67 -3.84 4.95
C PRO A 12 -6.27 -4.41 5.12
N LEU A 13 -5.39 -4.28 4.12
CA LEU A 13 -4.00 -4.71 4.23
C LEU A 13 -3.20 -3.83 5.19
N PHE A 14 -3.61 -2.58 5.37
CA PHE A 14 -2.94 -1.65 6.28
C PHE A 14 -3.53 -1.79 7.68
N ARG A 15 -2.64 -1.88 8.67
CA ARG A 15 -3.06 -1.91 10.08
C ARG A 15 -3.33 -0.48 10.54
N ASP A 16 -4.15 -0.32 11.58
CA ASP A 16 -4.45 1.00 12.15
C ASP A 16 -3.18 1.73 12.57
N ILE A 17 -2.21 1.01 13.14
CA ILE A 17 -0.94 1.58 13.55
C ILE A 17 -0.14 2.11 12.36
N ASP A 18 -0.19 1.42 11.23
CA ASP A 18 0.51 1.83 10.02
C ASP A 18 -0.12 3.10 9.46
N ILE A 19 -1.44 3.15 9.41
CA ILE A 19 -2.18 4.31 8.94
C ILE A 19 -1.85 5.54 9.80
N SER A 20 -1.90 5.39 11.12
CA SER A 20 -1.59 6.47 12.06
C SER A 20 -0.15 6.93 11.94
N HIS A 21 0.79 5.98 11.81
CA HIS A 21 2.20 6.29 11.70
C HIS A 21 2.51 7.11 10.43
N MET A 22 1.97 6.66 9.29
CA MET A 22 2.26 7.30 8.02
C MET A 22 1.54 8.63 7.84
N LYS A 23 0.46 8.86 8.57
CA LYS A 23 -0.25 10.13 8.55
C LYS A 23 0.63 11.29 9.01
N ARG A 24 1.62 11.03 9.88
CA ARG A 24 2.59 12.03 10.33
C ARG A 24 3.48 12.55 9.20
N PHE A 25 3.58 11.79 8.12
CA PHE A 25 4.37 12.14 6.95
C PHE A 25 3.49 12.59 5.79
N ASP A 26 2.24 12.91 6.06
CA ASP A 26 1.24 13.29 5.07
C ASP A 26 0.96 12.18 4.05
N VAL A 27 1.19 10.91 4.43
CA VAL A 27 0.86 9.74 3.63
C VAL A 27 -0.45 9.16 4.15
N GLU A 28 -1.50 9.30 3.36
CA GLU A 28 -2.86 8.94 3.76
C GLU A 28 -3.23 7.56 3.20
N LEU A 29 -2.81 6.49 3.90
CA LEU A 29 -2.98 5.11 3.44
C LEU A 29 -4.45 4.68 3.35
N ASP A 30 -5.34 5.32 4.10
CA ASP A 30 -6.77 5.00 4.16
C ASP A 30 -7.61 5.92 3.28
N ASN A 31 -6.99 6.82 2.52
CA ASN A 31 -7.69 7.77 1.67
C ASN A 31 -7.60 7.34 0.21
N TYR A 32 -8.73 6.98 -0.38
CA TYR A 32 -8.77 6.54 -1.77
C TYR A 32 -8.26 7.61 -2.74
N VAL A 33 -8.65 8.87 -2.54
CA VAL A 33 -8.24 9.97 -3.42
C VAL A 33 -6.72 10.10 -3.44
N TYR A 34 -6.08 10.02 -2.27
CA TYR A 34 -4.62 10.06 -2.17
C TYR A 34 -4.00 8.83 -2.83
N MET A 35 -4.49 7.64 -2.48
CA MET A 35 -3.91 6.37 -2.92
C MET A 35 -4.15 6.06 -4.39
N SER A 36 -5.21 6.61 -5.00
CA SER A 36 -5.49 6.40 -6.42
C SER A 36 -4.62 7.27 -7.33
N ASN A 37 -3.85 8.20 -6.78
CA ASN A 37 -2.84 8.93 -7.55
C ASN A 37 -1.66 7.99 -7.82
N PRO A 38 -1.31 7.72 -9.10
CA PRO A 38 -0.23 6.79 -9.41
C PRO A 38 1.11 7.13 -8.76
N ASP A 39 1.47 8.39 -8.67
CA ASP A 39 2.73 8.81 -8.04
C ASP A 39 2.75 8.45 -6.55
N ASN A 40 1.64 8.67 -5.85
CA ASN A 40 1.53 8.33 -4.44
C ASN A 40 1.52 6.82 -4.23
N ALA A 41 0.77 6.09 -5.04
CA ALA A 41 0.68 4.63 -4.95
C ALA A 41 2.04 3.98 -5.23
N ASP A 42 2.77 4.46 -6.23
CA ASP A 42 4.10 3.94 -6.57
C ASP A 42 5.09 4.16 -5.42
N GLN A 43 5.04 5.32 -4.76
CA GLN A 43 5.89 5.58 -3.61
C GLN A 43 5.56 4.67 -2.43
N VAL A 44 4.28 4.45 -2.16
CA VAL A 44 3.84 3.55 -1.10
C VAL A 44 4.31 2.12 -1.39
N LEU A 45 4.13 1.66 -2.62
CA LEU A 45 4.57 0.32 -3.01
C LEU A 45 6.09 0.18 -2.88
N ALA A 46 6.84 1.20 -3.29
CA ALA A 46 8.29 1.20 -3.16
C ALA A 46 8.72 1.07 -1.69
N ASN A 47 8.04 1.77 -0.78
CA ASN A 47 8.34 1.70 0.65
C ASN A 47 7.97 0.34 1.26
N LEU A 48 6.97 -0.34 0.70
CA LEU A 48 6.54 -1.68 1.16
C LEU A 48 7.45 -2.79 0.63
N SER A 49 8.29 -2.50 -0.36
CA SER A 49 9.15 -3.48 -1.02
C SER A 49 10.59 -3.34 -0.54
N ALA A 50 11.33 -4.46 -0.60
CA ALA A 50 12.76 -4.43 -0.28
C ALA A 50 13.55 -3.72 -1.39
N HIS A 51 14.61 -3.01 -1.01
CA HIS A 51 15.45 -2.25 -1.94
C HIS A 51 16.92 -2.67 -1.81
N ASN A 52 17.52 -3.15 -2.89
CA ASN A 52 18.98 -3.41 -2.95
C ASN A 52 19.50 -4.19 -1.74
N GLY A 53 18.76 -5.17 -1.27
CA GLY A 53 19.13 -5.98 -0.11
C GLY A 53 18.78 -5.36 1.23
N GLU A 54 18.24 -4.15 1.25
CA GLU A 54 17.77 -3.51 2.46
C GLU A 54 16.30 -3.88 2.74
N PRO A 55 15.89 -3.97 4.01
CA PRO A 55 14.49 -4.26 4.33
C PRO A 55 13.58 -3.11 3.89
N PRO A 56 12.27 -3.39 3.68
CA PRO A 56 11.31 -2.35 3.36
C PRO A 56 11.24 -1.28 4.43
N SER A 57 10.96 -0.04 4.01
CA SER A 57 10.77 1.09 4.93
C SER A 57 9.45 1.00 5.68
N MET A 58 8.45 0.33 5.12
CA MET A 58 7.11 0.17 5.70
C MET A 58 6.71 -1.30 5.75
N PRO A 59 6.02 -1.73 6.80
CA PRO A 59 5.81 -0.99 8.04
C PRO A 59 7.11 -0.95 8.87
N PRO A 60 7.37 0.13 9.60
CA PRO A 60 8.59 0.25 10.40
C PRO A 60 8.69 -0.89 11.42
N GLY A 61 9.85 -1.57 11.44
CA GLY A 61 10.07 -2.67 12.37
C GLY A 61 9.33 -3.96 12.04
N GLY A 62 8.57 -4.00 10.94
CA GLY A 62 7.81 -5.18 10.53
C GLY A 62 6.56 -5.47 11.38
N PRO A 63 5.85 -6.58 11.12
CA PRO A 63 6.15 -7.53 10.05
C PRO A 63 5.95 -6.89 8.67
N TYR A 64 6.84 -7.23 7.76
CA TYR A 64 6.75 -6.71 6.39
C TYR A 64 5.68 -7.44 5.59
N TRP A 65 5.19 -6.79 4.55
CA TRP A 65 4.18 -7.38 3.68
C TRP A 65 4.74 -8.64 2.99
N THR A 66 3.88 -9.63 2.83
CA THR A 66 4.20 -10.85 2.09
C THR A 66 4.18 -10.56 0.59
N ALA A 67 4.78 -11.48 -0.19
CA ALA A 67 4.72 -11.39 -1.65
C ALA A 67 3.29 -11.35 -2.17
N ASP A 68 2.37 -12.09 -1.52
CA ASP A 68 0.95 -12.10 -1.90
C ASP A 68 0.29 -10.75 -1.67
N GLN A 69 0.60 -10.08 -0.57
CA GLN A 69 0.07 -8.75 -0.28
C GLN A 69 0.60 -7.71 -1.29
N LEU A 70 1.88 -7.76 -1.61
CA LEU A 70 2.47 -6.88 -2.61
C LEU A 70 1.87 -7.12 -3.99
N ALA A 71 1.64 -8.37 -4.35
CA ALA A 71 1.02 -8.74 -5.62
C ALA A 71 -0.42 -8.21 -5.70
N LEU A 72 -1.16 -8.27 -4.60
CA LEU A 72 -2.53 -7.76 -4.54
C LEU A 72 -2.57 -6.24 -4.76
N PHE A 73 -1.65 -5.51 -4.14
CA PHE A 73 -1.53 -4.07 -4.32
C PHE A 73 -1.21 -3.73 -5.78
N THR A 74 -0.25 -4.45 -6.38
CA THR A 74 0.12 -4.25 -7.78
C THR A 74 -1.05 -4.54 -8.70
N LYS A 75 -1.82 -5.60 -8.43
CA LYS A 75 -3.01 -5.93 -9.22
C LYS A 75 -4.05 -4.83 -9.14
N TRP A 76 -4.22 -4.23 -7.96
CA TRP A 76 -5.13 -3.09 -7.80
C TRP A 76 -4.71 -1.93 -8.73
N GLN A 77 -3.42 -1.64 -8.80
CA GLN A 77 -2.91 -0.63 -9.72
C GLN A 77 -3.19 -1.00 -11.18
N GLU A 78 -2.93 -2.25 -11.54
CA GLU A 78 -3.16 -2.76 -12.90
C GLU A 78 -4.65 -2.74 -13.28
N ASP A 79 -5.53 -2.96 -12.31
CA ASP A 79 -6.98 -2.95 -12.52
C ASP A 79 -7.56 -1.53 -12.60
N GLY A 80 -6.73 -0.50 -12.52
CA GLY A 80 -7.13 0.88 -12.73
C GLY A 80 -7.52 1.61 -11.45
N TYR A 81 -6.96 1.23 -10.32
CA TYR A 81 -7.19 1.92 -9.03
C TYR A 81 -8.68 1.96 -8.66
N GLN A 82 -9.34 0.82 -8.66
CA GLN A 82 -10.77 0.74 -8.33
C GLN A 82 -11.05 1.16 -6.89
N PRO A 83 -12.13 1.93 -6.65
CA PRO A 83 -12.46 2.41 -5.30
C PRO A 83 -12.88 1.32 -4.32
#